data_47e0f35886a95c7e55b6bd15e956a120
#
_entry.id   47e0f35886a95c7e55b6bd15e956a120
#
_cell.length_a   1.000
_cell.length_b   1.000
_cell.length_c   1.000
_cell.angle_alpha   90.00
_cell.angle_beta   90.00
_cell.angle_gamma   90.00
#
_symmetry.space_group_name_H-M   'P 1'
#
loop_
_entity.id
_entity.type
_entity.pdbx_description
1 polymer ?
#
loop_
_entity_poly.entity_id
_entity_poly.type
_entity_poly.pdbx_seq_one_letter_code
_entity_poly.pdbx_strand_id
1 'polypeptide(L)'
;TIEPDCDIWLKYAGQQKVHQAIISYLSVKKNNFYAVENTVDGKFFVTARGWEDLSRLLQSYEKLGIGISEELVEEFLQKEETARDFAGFYQLYTKYGEDYEIPSILSGNLSRENLALKEKMAADGAFEERFAVVNLILGALREKAEEYGQADHQLEVLYEMLLHLRTQVRKNAEEEKLGISLLEEFVQEQENSLQ
;
A
#
# COMPACT_ATOMS: atom_id res chain seq x y z
N THR A 1 27.39 13.82 2.07
CA THR A 1 26.67 12.54 2.22
C THR A 1 25.48 12.63 1.27
N ILE A 2 25.36 11.70 0.34
CA ILE A 2 24.18 11.61 -0.54
C ILE A 2 23.13 10.89 0.27
N GLU A 3 22.04 11.58 0.63
CA GLU A 3 20.89 10.94 1.24
C GLU A 3 20.07 10.22 0.15
N PRO A 4 19.57 9.02 0.44
CA PRO A 4 18.75 8.28 -0.52
C PRO A 4 17.41 9.01 -0.73
N ASP A 5 17.00 9.10 -1.99
CA ASP A 5 15.74 9.73 -2.41
C ASP A 5 14.60 8.73 -2.28
N CYS A 6 13.59 9.08 -1.48
CA CYS A 6 12.42 8.23 -1.23
C CYS A 6 11.57 8.03 -2.50
N ASP A 7 11.38 9.05 -3.33
CA ASP A 7 10.56 8.95 -4.54
C ASP A 7 11.18 8.03 -5.59
N ILE A 8 12.51 8.12 -5.73
CA ILE A 8 13.25 7.20 -6.60
C ILE A 8 13.16 5.77 -6.07
N TRP A 9 13.30 5.60 -4.75
CA TRP A 9 13.21 4.28 -4.14
C TRP A 9 11.79 3.70 -4.25
N LEU A 10 10.73 4.48 -4.10
CA LEU A 10 9.34 4.02 -4.25
C LEU A 10 9.06 3.47 -5.66
N LYS A 11 9.62 4.10 -6.71
CA LYS A 11 9.54 3.58 -8.08
C LYS A 11 10.25 2.21 -8.20
N TYR A 12 11.44 2.11 -7.67
CA TYR A 12 12.19 0.85 -7.59
C TYR A 12 11.42 -0.21 -6.78
N ALA A 13 10.89 0.16 -5.62
CA ALA A 13 10.15 -0.73 -4.72
C ALA A 13 8.93 -1.36 -5.40
N GLY A 14 8.20 -0.57 -6.20
CA GLY A 14 7.07 -1.07 -6.99
C GLY A 14 7.49 -2.15 -7.99
N GLN A 15 8.65 -2.00 -8.63
CA GLN A 15 9.20 -2.99 -9.58
C GLN A 15 9.76 -4.24 -8.88
N GLN A 16 10.30 -4.09 -7.68
CA GLN A 16 10.96 -5.16 -6.91
C GLN A 16 10.02 -5.92 -5.96
N LYS A 17 8.70 -5.74 -6.11
CA LYS A 17 7.68 -6.42 -5.28
C LYS A 17 7.85 -6.19 -3.78
N VAL A 18 8.29 -5.00 -3.41
CA VAL A 18 8.28 -4.59 -2.00
C VAL A 18 6.84 -4.59 -1.50
N HIS A 19 6.63 -5.03 -0.27
CA HIS A 19 5.32 -5.17 0.33
C HIS A 19 4.50 -3.88 0.23
N GLN A 20 3.24 -4.00 -0.24
CA GLN A 20 2.41 -2.84 -0.57
C GLN A 20 2.14 -1.93 0.64
N ALA A 21 2.05 -2.48 1.85
CA ALA A 21 1.91 -1.66 3.06
C ALA A 21 3.09 -0.71 3.27
N ILE A 22 4.31 -1.13 2.95
CA ILE A 22 5.51 -0.28 3.05
C ILE A 22 5.46 0.84 2.01
N ILE A 23 5.11 0.50 0.76
CA ILE A 23 4.96 1.49 -0.31
C ILE A 23 3.89 2.52 0.06
N SER A 24 2.74 2.07 0.56
CA SER A 24 1.66 2.93 1.01
C SER A 24 2.08 3.86 2.14
N TYR A 25 2.72 3.31 3.16
CA TYR A 25 3.20 4.06 4.31
C TYR A 25 4.19 5.15 3.91
N LEU A 26 5.22 4.79 3.15
CA LEU A 26 6.27 5.72 2.74
C LEU A 26 5.80 6.74 1.70
N SER A 27 4.75 6.44 0.93
CA SER A 27 4.13 7.42 0.03
C SER A 27 3.55 8.61 0.79
N VAL A 28 3.06 8.39 2.02
CA VAL A 28 2.52 9.45 2.88
C VAL A 28 3.58 10.02 3.82
N LYS A 29 4.40 9.15 4.41
CA LYS A 29 5.38 9.50 5.45
C LYS A 29 6.81 9.37 4.94
N LYS A 30 7.14 10.09 3.86
CA LYS A 30 8.46 10.05 3.20
C LYS A 30 9.63 10.34 4.16
N ASN A 31 9.41 11.16 5.18
CA ASN A 31 10.43 11.50 6.17
C ASN A 31 10.88 10.30 7.02
N ASN A 32 10.08 9.24 7.06
CA ASN A 32 10.40 8.00 7.77
C ASN A 32 11.21 7.01 6.92
N PHE A 33 11.51 7.35 5.66
CA PHE A 33 12.26 6.48 4.77
C PHE A 33 13.72 6.29 5.18
N TYR A 34 14.36 7.36 5.62
CA TYR A 34 15.78 7.35 5.97
C TYR A 34 16.04 8.19 7.21
N ALA A 35 16.71 7.60 8.18
CA ALA A 35 17.19 8.31 9.35
C ALA A 35 18.52 7.68 9.82
N VAL A 36 19.42 8.53 10.30
CA VAL A 36 20.64 8.12 11.01
C VAL A 36 20.71 8.95 12.27
N GLU A 37 20.55 8.32 13.41
CA GLU A 37 20.61 8.96 14.71
C GLU A 37 21.81 8.44 15.50
N ASN A 38 22.58 9.37 16.10
CA ASN A 38 23.65 9.04 17.02
C ASN A 38 23.15 9.36 18.43
N THR A 39 23.00 8.35 19.26
CA THR A 39 22.61 8.49 20.65
C THR A 39 23.73 8.02 21.56
N VAL A 40 23.55 8.18 22.87
CA VAL A 40 24.48 7.68 23.89
C VAL A 40 24.58 6.16 23.84
N ASP A 41 23.50 5.48 23.44
CA ASP A 41 23.37 4.01 23.40
C ASP A 41 23.83 3.41 22.06
N GLY A 42 24.18 4.25 21.07
CA GLY A 42 24.68 3.78 19.78
C GLY A 42 24.16 4.55 18.57
N LYS A 43 24.30 3.92 17.42
CA LYS A 43 23.77 4.45 16.15
C LYS A 43 22.54 3.66 15.75
N PHE A 44 21.46 4.38 15.49
CA PHE A 44 20.21 3.82 15.00
C PHE A 44 19.98 4.22 13.55
N PHE A 45 19.47 3.28 12.77
CA PHE A 45 19.32 3.47 11.33
C PHE A 45 17.92 3.10 10.87
N VAL A 46 17.33 3.97 10.05
CA VAL A 46 16.26 3.59 9.13
C VAL A 46 16.83 3.72 7.73
N THR A 47 16.82 2.66 6.96
CA THR A 47 17.44 2.63 5.64
C THR A 47 16.56 1.91 4.63
N ALA A 48 16.79 2.17 3.33
CA ALA A 48 16.17 1.44 2.23
C ALA A 48 16.30 -0.07 2.40
N ARG A 49 17.47 -0.55 2.82
CA ARG A 49 17.73 -1.97 3.07
C ARG A 49 16.87 -2.53 4.21
N GLY A 50 16.72 -1.78 5.31
CA GLY A 50 15.84 -2.17 6.43
C GLY A 50 14.39 -2.34 5.96
N TRP A 51 13.89 -1.43 5.12
CA TRP A 51 12.56 -1.54 4.53
C TRP A 51 12.40 -2.76 3.61
N GLU A 52 13.42 -3.08 2.81
CA GLU A 52 13.40 -4.28 1.94
C GLU A 52 13.42 -5.58 2.75
N ASP A 53 14.24 -5.66 3.78
CA ASP A 53 14.33 -6.84 4.64
C ASP A 53 13.03 -7.01 5.45
N LEU A 54 12.44 -5.93 5.97
CA LEU A 54 11.13 -5.93 6.59
C LEU A 54 10.05 -6.40 5.61
N SER A 55 10.08 -5.95 4.34
CA SER A 55 9.16 -6.41 3.31
C SER A 55 9.16 -7.92 3.14
N ARG A 56 10.33 -8.53 3.08
CA ARG A 56 10.48 -10.00 2.96
C ARG A 56 9.91 -10.73 4.16
N LEU A 57 10.10 -10.15 5.35
CA LEU A 57 9.53 -10.68 6.58
C LEU A 57 8.01 -10.64 6.54
N LEU A 58 7.41 -9.47 6.22
CA LEU A 58 5.96 -9.31 6.14
C LEU A 58 5.34 -10.33 5.20
N GLN A 59 5.87 -10.45 3.97
CA GLN A 59 5.40 -11.42 2.98
C GLN A 59 5.48 -12.88 3.47
N SER A 60 6.50 -13.20 4.28
CA SER A 60 6.65 -14.53 4.85
C SER A 60 5.66 -14.78 5.97
N TYR A 61 5.45 -13.79 6.83
CA TYR A 61 4.53 -13.88 7.98
C TYR A 61 3.08 -13.92 7.54
N GLU A 62 2.70 -13.16 6.52
CA GLU A 62 1.36 -13.23 5.92
C GLU A 62 1.04 -14.62 5.37
N LYS A 63 1.98 -15.24 4.65
CA LYS A 63 1.82 -16.62 4.14
C LYS A 63 1.66 -17.65 5.26
N LEU A 64 2.20 -17.37 6.42
CA LEU A 64 2.12 -18.26 7.60
C LEU A 64 0.93 -17.89 8.52
N GLY A 65 0.22 -16.80 8.25
CA GLY A 65 -0.84 -16.28 9.11
C GLY A 65 -0.33 -15.79 10.46
N ILE A 66 0.91 -15.30 10.52
CA ILE A 66 1.55 -14.81 11.75
C ILE A 66 1.47 -13.27 11.76
N GLY A 67 0.96 -12.72 12.86
CA GLY A 67 0.98 -11.26 13.07
C GLY A 67 2.38 -10.75 13.37
N ILE A 68 2.59 -9.45 13.14
CA ILE A 68 3.84 -8.76 13.49
C ILE A 68 3.67 -7.93 14.77
N SER A 69 4.74 -7.83 15.55
CA SER A 69 4.82 -6.94 16.71
C SER A 69 5.68 -5.72 16.41
N GLU A 70 5.56 -4.70 17.26
CA GLU A 70 6.40 -3.49 17.18
C GLU A 70 7.88 -3.83 17.34
N GLU A 71 8.22 -4.66 18.32
CA GLU A 71 9.60 -5.09 18.59
C GLU A 71 10.24 -5.77 17.37
N LEU A 72 9.45 -6.58 16.66
CA LEU A 72 9.93 -7.24 15.45
C LEU A 72 10.24 -6.22 14.34
N VAL A 73 9.42 -5.19 14.18
CA VAL A 73 9.66 -4.10 13.21
C VAL A 73 10.90 -3.30 13.60
N GLU A 74 11.13 -3.10 14.89
CA GLU A 74 12.28 -2.37 15.44
C GLU A 74 13.63 -3.02 15.10
N GLU A 75 13.67 -4.35 14.98
CA GLU A 75 14.87 -5.06 14.53
C GLU A 75 15.34 -4.63 13.13
N PHE A 76 14.43 -4.15 12.28
CA PHE A 76 14.73 -3.72 10.91
C PHE A 76 14.88 -2.20 10.77
N LEU A 77 14.07 -1.43 11.48
CA LEU A 77 14.02 0.02 11.34
C LEU A 77 14.83 0.77 12.41
N GLN A 78 15.20 0.12 13.49
CA GLN A 78 16.08 0.59 14.57
C GLN A 78 15.73 1.97 15.17
N LYS A 79 14.69 2.64 14.69
CA LYS A 79 14.17 3.88 15.26
C LYS A 79 12.79 3.59 15.84
N GLU A 80 12.72 3.53 17.17
CA GLU A 80 11.51 3.15 17.93
C GLU A 80 10.26 3.88 17.43
N GLU A 81 10.33 5.20 17.27
CA GLU A 81 9.19 6.01 16.81
C GLU A 81 8.71 5.59 15.42
N THR A 82 9.63 5.33 14.48
CA THR A 82 9.30 4.90 13.11
C THR A 82 8.76 3.47 13.12
N ALA A 83 9.32 2.58 13.91
CA ALA A 83 8.88 1.20 14.04
C ALA A 83 7.47 1.11 14.61
N ARG A 84 7.19 1.85 15.69
CA ARG A 84 5.87 1.94 16.32
C ARG A 84 4.82 2.50 15.36
N ASP A 85 5.15 3.59 14.69
CA ASP A 85 4.25 4.24 13.74
C ASP A 85 3.92 3.34 12.55
N PHE A 86 4.91 2.65 12.00
CA PHE A 86 4.69 1.68 10.93
C PHE A 86 3.92 0.44 11.40
N ALA A 87 4.22 -0.11 12.58
CA ALA A 87 3.49 -1.26 13.13
C ALA A 87 2.00 -0.93 13.34
N GLY A 88 1.70 0.26 13.87
CA GLY A 88 0.31 0.73 14.00
C GLY A 88 -0.38 0.89 12.65
N PHE A 89 0.31 1.47 11.67
CA PHE A 89 -0.20 1.58 10.30
C PHE A 89 -0.47 0.20 9.69
N TYR A 90 0.45 -0.76 9.83
CA TYR A 90 0.29 -2.11 9.28
C TYR A 90 -0.89 -2.86 9.88
N GLN A 91 -1.13 -2.72 11.18
CA GLN A 91 -2.32 -3.31 11.83
C GLN A 91 -3.61 -2.76 11.23
N LEU A 92 -3.70 -1.45 11.02
CA LEU A 92 -4.85 -0.82 10.36
C LEU A 92 -4.97 -1.26 8.90
N TYR A 93 -3.87 -1.32 8.19
CA TYR A 93 -3.81 -1.77 6.79
C TYR A 93 -4.37 -3.19 6.63
N THR A 94 -3.95 -4.12 7.49
CA THR A 94 -4.45 -5.51 7.51
C THR A 94 -5.93 -5.56 7.86
N LYS A 95 -6.34 -4.83 8.91
CA LYS A 95 -7.75 -4.74 9.32
C LYS A 95 -8.65 -4.23 8.18
N TYR A 96 -8.26 -3.17 7.50
CA TYR A 96 -9.03 -2.66 6.36
C TYR A 96 -9.10 -3.67 5.22
N GLY A 97 -8.05 -4.44 4.97
CA GLY A 97 -8.07 -5.53 4.00
C GLY A 97 -9.17 -6.57 4.29
N GLU A 98 -9.36 -6.91 5.55
CA GLU A 98 -10.40 -7.81 6.02
C GLU A 98 -11.78 -7.13 6.01
N ASP A 99 -11.92 -5.96 6.61
CA ASP A 99 -13.19 -5.22 6.72
C ASP A 99 -13.80 -4.90 5.35
N TYR A 100 -12.97 -4.61 4.35
CA TYR A 100 -13.41 -4.34 2.97
C TYR A 100 -13.51 -5.59 2.10
N GLU A 101 -13.07 -6.75 2.60
CA GLU A 101 -13.11 -8.01 1.85
C GLU A 101 -12.44 -7.89 0.47
N ILE A 102 -11.27 -7.28 0.41
CA ILE A 102 -10.55 -6.98 -0.84
C ILE A 102 -10.45 -8.19 -1.78
N PRO A 103 -10.13 -9.42 -1.31
CA PRO A 103 -10.11 -10.59 -2.20
C PRO A 103 -11.47 -10.90 -2.84
N SER A 104 -12.56 -10.67 -2.12
CA SER A 104 -13.93 -10.90 -2.63
C SER A 104 -14.34 -9.85 -3.66
N ILE A 105 -13.90 -8.59 -3.47
CA ILE A 105 -14.08 -7.52 -4.47
C ILE A 105 -13.37 -7.91 -5.78
N LEU A 106 -12.11 -8.30 -5.69
CA LEU A 106 -11.27 -8.61 -6.84
C LEU A 106 -11.70 -9.87 -7.61
N SER A 107 -12.26 -10.84 -6.91
CA SER A 107 -12.80 -12.05 -7.55
C SER A 107 -14.19 -11.88 -8.13
N GLY A 108 -14.83 -10.72 -7.93
CA GLY A 108 -16.20 -10.47 -8.36
C GLY A 108 -17.25 -11.24 -7.57
N ASN A 109 -16.90 -11.81 -6.41
CA ASN A 109 -17.79 -12.62 -5.59
C ASN A 109 -18.68 -11.78 -4.65
N LEU A 110 -18.48 -10.46 -4.59
CA LEU A 110 -19.34 -9.59 -3.81
C LEU A 110 -20.63 -9.27 -4.57
N SER A 111 -21.77 -9.34 -3.87
CA SER A 111 -23.04 -8.86 -4.42
C SER A 111 -22.98 -7.33 -4.64
N ARG A 112 -23.79 -6.82 -5.58
CA ARG A 112 -23.89 -5.38 -5.82
C ARG A 112 -24.29 -4.58 -4.57
N GLU A 113 -25.12 -5.15 -3.71
CA GLU A 113 -25.55 -4.52 -2.45
C GLU A 113 -24.39 -4.42 -1.46
N ASN A 114 -23.59 -5.48 -1.32
CA ASN A 114 -22.41 -5.48 -0.46
C ASN A 114 -21.32 -4.55 -1.00
N LEU A 115 -21.12 -4.50 -2.32
CA LEU A 115 -20.17 -3.56 -2.93
C LEU A 115 -20.58 -2.12 -2.64
N ALA A 116 -21.85 -1.77 -2.83
CA ALA A 116 -22.36 -0.43 -2.50
C ALA A 116 -22.22 -0.08 -1.02
N LEU A 117 -22.32 -1.09 -0.12
CA LEU A 117 -22.05 -0.90 1.30
C LEU A 117 -20.58 -0.56 1.57
N LYS A 118 -19.64 -1.28 0.94
CA LYS A 118 -18.19 -1.00 1.07
C LYS A 118 -17.83 0.36 0.48
N GLU A 119 -18.42 0.74 -0.65
CA GLU A 119 -18.27 2.08 -1.23
C GLU A 119 -18.73 3.18 -0.26
N LYS A 120 -19.86 2.98 0.39
CA LYS A 120 -20.35 3.92 1.41
C LYS A 120 -19.42 3.98 2.62
N MET A 121 -18.95 2.83 3.12
CA MET A 121 -17.97 2.79 4.21
C MET A 121 -16.72 3.59 3.85
N ALA A 122 -16.17 3.41 2.64
CA ALA A 122 -15.02 4.18 2.17
C ALA A 122 -15.32 5.68 2.04
N ALA A 123 -16.52 6.06 1.58
CA ALA A 123 -16.90 7.46 1.47
C ALA A 123 -17.03 8.16 2.83
N ASP A 124 -17.51 7.44 3.84
CA ASP A 124 -17.67 7.94 5.21
C ASP A 124 -16.38 7.80 6.06
N GLY A 125 -15.39 7.04 5.59
CA GLY A 125 -14.14 6.77 6.28
C GLY A 125 -13.22 7.99 6.38
N ALA A 126 -12.25 7.95 7.32
CA ALA A 126 -11.19 8.94 7.42
C ALA A 126 -10.23 8.87 6.22
N PHE A 127 -9.42 9.91 6.03
CA PHE A 127 -8.46 9.97 4.92
C PHE A 127 -7.50 8.76 4.92
N GLU A 128 -6.95 8.42 6.08
CA GLU A 128 -6.01 7.31 6.26
C GLU A 128 -6.65 5.96 5.88
N GLU A 129 -7.92 5.77 6.21
CA GLU A 129 -8.68 4.57 5.85
C GLU A 129 -8.86 4.49 4.34
N ARG A 130 -9.35 5.55 3.71
CA ARG A 130 -9.55 5.61 2.25
C ARG A 130 -8.25 5.38 1.50
N PHE A 131 -7.16 6.01 1.97
CA PHE A 131 -5.84 5.85 1.38
C PHE A 131 -5.34 4.41 1.50
N ALA A 132 -5.50 3.78 2.67
CA ALA A 132 -5.14 2.39 2.89
C ALA A 132 -5.94 1.44 1.97
N VAL A 133 -7.26 1.63 1.86
CA VAL A 133 -8.13 0.82 1.01
C VAL A 133 -7.76 0.92 -0.47
N VAL A 134 -7.50 2.14 -0.97
CA VAL A 134 -7.02 2.34 -2.35
C VAL A 134 -5.72 1.59 -2.59
N ASN A 135 -4.75 1.71 -1.68
CA ASN A 135 -3.47 1.01 -1.83
C ASN A 135 -3.59 -0.52 -1.70
N LEU A 136 -4.50 -1.01 -0.85
CA LEU A 136 -4.83 -2.44 -0.78
C LEU A 136 -5.35 -2.96 -2.11
N ILE A 137 -6.30 -2.26 -2.72
CA ILE A 137 -6.85 -2.62 -4.02
C ILE A 137 -5.76 -2.58 -5.10
N LEU A 138 -4.95 -1.52 -5.15
CA LEU A 138 -3.85 -1.39 -6.12
C LEU A 138 -2.80 -2.50 -5.97
N GLY A 139 -2.43 -2.85 -4.73
CA GLY A 139 -1.51 -3.94 -4.46
C GLY A 139 -2.04 -5.28 -4.95
N ALA A 140 -3.27 -5.59 -4.59
CA ALA A 140 -3.92 -6.84 -4.98
C ALA A 140 -4.20 -6.92 -6.49
N LEU A 141 -4.45 -5.78 -7.16
CA LEU A 141 -4.53 -5.69 -8.62
C LEU A 141 -3.20 -6.01 -9.31
N ARG A 142 -2.10 -5.47 -8.78
CA ARG A 142 -0.76 -5.78 -9.30
C ARG A 142 -0.44 -7.26 -9.19
N GLU A 143 -0.72 -7.88 -8.03
CA GLU A 143 -0.54 -9.32 -7.84
C GLU A 143 -1.36 -10.12 -8.84
N LYS A 144 -2.62 -9.74 -9.05
CA LYS A 144 -3.49 -10.39 -10.03
C LYS A 144 -3.02 -10.20 -11.47
N ALA A 145 -2.59 -9.01 -11.84
CA ALA A 145 -2.04 -8.74 -13.18
C ALA A 145 -0.78 -9.57 -13.46
N GLU A 146 0.06 -9.76 -12.46
CA GLU A 146 1.25 -10.61 -12.57
C GLU A 146 0.90 -12.10 -12.71
N GLU A 147 -0.12 -12.60 -11.97
CA GLU A 147 -0.58 -13.98 -12.06
C GLU A 147 -1.20 -14.32 -13.44
N TYR A 148 -1.93 -13.37 -14.00
CA TYR A 148 -2.75 -13.62 -15.18
C TYR A 148 -2.18 -13.06 -16.48
N GLY A 149 -0.95 -12.61 -16.55
CA GLY A 149 -0.20 -12.04 -17.69
C GLY A 149 -0.72 -12.18 -19.13
N GLN A 150 -1.93 -12.69 -19.37
CA GLN A 150 -2.58 -12.86 -20.66
C GLN A 150 -4.12 -12.82 -20.64
N ALA A 151 -4.81 -12.40 -19.58
CA ALA A 151 -6.27 -12.44 -19.53
C ALA A 151 -6.88 -11.02 -19.70
N ASP A 152 -7.04 -10.58 -20.94
CA ASP A 152 -7.60 -9.28 -21.35
C ASP A 152 -8.94 -8.91 -20.66
N HIS A 153 -9.82 -9.87 -20.47
CA HIS A 153 -11.17 -9.59 -19.98
C HIS A 153 -11.25 -9.27 -18.47
N GLN A 154 -10.38 -9.85 -17.65
CA GLN A 154 -10.35 -9.56 -16.21
C GLN A 154 -9.67 -8.23 -15.92
N LEU A 155 -8.70 -7.83 -16.72
CA LEU A 155 -8.09 -6.51 -16.68
C LEU A 155 -9.11 -5.40 -17.00
N GLU A 156 -10.01 -5.60 -17.95
CA GLU A 156 -11.09 -4.66 -18.26
C GLU A 156 -12.03 -4.41 -17.07
N VAL A 157 -12.48 -5.48 -16.42
CA VAL A 157 -13.37 -5.37 -15.24
C VAL A 157 -12.66 -4.67 -14.09
N LEU A 158 -11.40 -4.97 -13.85
CA LEU A 158 -10.58 -4.34 -12.82
C LEU A 158 -10.29 -2.87 -13.13
N TYR A 159 -10.08 -2.54 -14.40
CA TYR A 159 -9.92 -1.17 -14.88
C TYR A 159 -11.20 -0.33 -14.64
N GLU A 160 -12.37 -0.87 -14.95
CA GLU A 160 -13.65 -0.20 -14.67
C GLU A 160 -13.89 0.04 -13.17
N MET A 161 -13.53 -0.91 -12.32
CA MET A 161 -13.60 -0.75 -10.87
C MET A 161 -12.67 0.37 -10.37
N LEU A 162 -11.45 0.45 -10.90
CA LEU A 162 -10.50 1.54 -10.59
C LEU A 162 -11.03 2.89 -11.04
N LEU A 163 -11.61 2.98 -12.23
CA LEU A 163 -12.24 4.20 -12.74
C LEU A 163 -13.40 4.64 -11.85
N HIS A 164 -14.19 3.68 -11.36
CA HIS A 164 -15.30 3.97 -10.47
C HIS A 164 -14.80 4.52 -9.11
N LEU A 165 -13.83 3.84 -8.49
CA LEU A 165 -13.17 4.30 -7.26
C LEU A 165 -12.50 5.66 -7.43
N ARG A 166 -11.79 5.88 -8.55
CA ARG A 166 -11.22 7.18 -8.91
C ARG A 166 -12.27 8.28 -8.96
N THR A 167 -13.46 7.97 -9.51
CA THR A 167 -14.56 8.91 -9.61
C THR A 167 -15.14 9.26 -8.23
N GLN A 168 -15.23 8.27 -7.34
CA GLN A 168 -15.69 8.48 -5.95
C GLN A 168 -14.65 9.29 -5.15
N VAL A 169 -13.37 8.96 -5.26
CA VAL A 169 -12.27 9.70 -4.62
C VAL A 169 -12.23 11.15 -5.12
N ARG A 170 -12.42 11.39 -6.44
CA ARG A 170 -12.46 12.75 -7.00
C ARG A 170 -13.61 13.59 -6.48
N LYS A 171 -14.77 13.00 -6.23
CA LYS A 171 -15.93 13.75 -5.68
C LYS A 171 -15.66 14.32 -4.28
N ASN A 172 -14.72 13.74 -3.55
CA ASN A 172 -14.35 14.16 -2.20
C ASN A 172 -12.99 14.85 -2.12
N ALA A 173 -12.35 15.14 -3.25
CA ALA A 173 -10.89 15.26 -3.38
C ALA A 173 -10.31 16.67 -3.56
N GLU A 174 -11.01 17.76 -3.21
CA GLU A 174 -10.29 19.05 -3.06
C GLU A 174 -9.22 19.00 -1.94
N GLU A 175 -9.33 18.06 -1.01
CA GLU A 175 -8.38 17.87 0.09
C GLU A 175 -7.38 16.71 -0.12
N GLU A 176 -7.53 15.85 -1.16
CA GLU A 176 -6.82 14.56 -1.29
C GLU A 176 -5.92 14.43 -2.54
N LYS A 177 -5.11 15.42 -2.86
CA LYS A 177 -4.24 15.44 -4.05
C LYS A 177 -3.29 14.24 -4.19
N LEU A 178 -2.91 13.58 -3.10
CA LEU A 178 -1.89 12.52 -3.11
C LEU A 178 -2.44 11.18 -3.62
N GLY A 179 -3.64 10.77 -3.16
CA GLY A 179 -4.27 9.51 -3.58
C GLY A 179 -4.66 9.50 -5.05
N ILE A 180 -5.03 10.66 -5.60
CA ILE A 180 -5.39 10.82 -7.01
C ILE A 180 -4.15 10.64 -7.90
N SER A 181 -3.01 11.21 -7.51
CA SER A 181 -1.77 11.10 -8.28
C SER A 181 -1.30 9.65 -8.45
N LEU A 182 -1.38 8.85 -7.39
CA LEU A 182 -1.01 7.43 -7.44
C LEU A 182 -1.95 6.60 -8.32
N LEU A 183 -3.26 6.89 -8.26
CA LEU A 183 -4.24 6.24 -9.12
C LEU A 183 -4.06 6.62 -10.60
N GLU A 184 -3.76 7.88 -10.88
CA GLU A 184 -3.49 8.36 -12.23
C GLU A 184 -2.23 7.72 -12.82
N GLU A 185 -1.17 7.61 -12.03
CA GLU A 185 0.09 6.97 -12.44
C GLU A 185 -0.12 5.49 -12.76
N PHE A 186 -0.85 4.76 -11.91
CA PHE A 186 -1.16 3.36 -12.14
C PHE A 186 -2.04 3.13 -13.38
N VAL A 187 -3.09 3.93 -13.56
CA VAL A 187 -3.98 3.86 -14.74
C VAL A 187 -3.17 4.12 -16.01
N GLN A 188 -2.28 5.12 -15.99
CA GLN A 188 -1.43 5.44 -17.14
C GLN A 188 -0.44 4.32 -17.48
N GLU A 189 0.14 3.66 -16.46
CA GLU A 189 1.02 2.50 -16.66
C GLU A 189 0.26 1.32 -17.30
N GLN A 190 -0.99 1.08 -16.90
CA GLN A 190 -1.80 0.01 -17.49
C GLN A 190 -2.23 0.33 -18.92
N GLU A 191 -2.63 1.55 -19.23
CA GLU A 191 -2.93 1.98 -20.61
C GLU A 191 -1.73 1.81 -21.54
N ASN A 192 -0.53 2.12 -21.06
CA ASN A 192 0.70 1.93 -21.83
C ASN A 192 1.08 0.45 -22.02
N SER A 193 0.60 -0.44 -21.16
CA SER A 193 0.87 -1.88 -21.23
C SER A 193 -0.09 -2.62 -22.18
N LEU A 194 -1.23 -1.99 -22.53
CA LEU A 194 -2.25 -2.53 -23.42
C LEU A 194 -2.08 -2.06 -24.88
N GLN A 195 -1.12 -1.17 -25.17
CA GLN A 195 -0.71 -0.74 -26.51
C GLN A 195 0.51 -1.52 -27.00
#